data_645cb6b098ed5d7d7863ac16b9060c61
#
_entry.id   645cb6b098ed5d7d7863ac16b9060c61
#
_cell.length_a   1.000
_cell.length_b   1.000
_cell.length_c   1.000
_cell.angle_alpha   90.00
_cell.angle_beta   90.00
_cell.angle_gamma   90.00
#
_symmetry.space_group_name_H-M   'P 1'
#
loop_
_entity.id
_entity.type
_entity.pdbx_description
1 polymer ?
#
loop_
_entity_poly.entity_id
_entity_poly.type
_entity_poly.pdbx_seq_one_letter_code
_entity_poly.pdbx_strand_id
1 'polypeptide(L)'
;MAPYEAFDEDVEVHGRTILAVVDDALSRFSESYRKTAYDALAANGIDDPSPDQWYPQQAWLNTFEVIAAELEPHILDRLGEQIPDVAEWPTGLSSVESGLRSIDEAYQRNHRGGDIGAYRFEAVGDRTGEVTAETPYPCPFDRGLIRAVARRYAPVESFVFVEERGDRCRRDGDDACVYTVSW
;
A
#
# COMPACT_ATOMS: atom_id res chain seq x y z
N MET A 1 -12.69 -10.72 -2.33
CA MET A 1 -12.50 -10.53 -0.85
C MET A 1 -12.60 -9.06 -0.48
N ALA A 2 -13.18 -8.72 0.66
CA ALA A 2 -13.36 -7.31 1.05
C ALA A 2 -12.02 -6.63 1.39
N PRO A 3 -11.89 -5.32 1.17
CA PRO A 3 -10.78 -4.55 1.75
C PRO A 3 -10.78 -4.69 3.29
N TYR A 4 -9.60 -4.56 3.88
CA TYR A 4 -9.35 -4.67 5.34
C TYR A 4 -9.53 -6.07 5.95
N GLU A 5 -9.66 -7.13 5.16
CA GLU A 5 -9.66 -8.51 5.61
C GLU A 5 -8.37 -9.21 5.18
N ALA A 6 -7.57 -9.69 6.14
CA ALA A 6 -6.39 -10.49 5.86
C ALA A 6 -6.79 -11.79 5.14
N PHE A 7 -5.98 -12.25 4.20
CA PHE A 7 -6.27 -13.46 3.44
C PHE A 7 -6.11 -14.73 4.28
N ASP A 8 -5.25 -14.67 5.29
CA ASP A 8 -5.00 -15.75 6.24
C ASP A 8 -4.81 -15.15 7.64
N GLU A 9 -5.28 -15.83 8.68
CA GLU A 9 -5.20 -15.39 10.07
C GLU A 9 -3.77 -15.37 10.64
N ASP A 10 -2.86 -16.16 10.04
CA ASP A 10 -1.45 -16.25 10.43
C ASP A 10 -0.57 -15.15 9.81
N VAL A 11 -1.14 -14.27 8.99
CA VAL A 11 -0.36 -13.21 8.35
C VAL A 11 0.04 -12.14 9.34
N GLU A 12 1.32 -11.78 9.28
CA GLU A 12 1.90 -10.70 10.07
C GLU A 12 2.48 -9.59 9.17
N VAL A 13 2.40 -8.36 9.67
CA VAL A 13 3.03 -7.16 9.08
C VAL A 13 4.19 -6.70 9.96
N HIS A 14 5.25 -6.23 9.32
CA HIS A 14 6.43 -5.73 10.01
C HIS A 14 6.15 -4.38 10.68
N GLY A 15 6.53 -4.21 11.94
CA GLY A 15 6.26 -2.99 12.71
C GLY A 15 6.85 -1.72 12.08
N ARG A 16 7.96 -1.83 11.35
CA ARG A 16 8.51 -0.72 10.56
C ARG A 16 7.52 -0.18 9.53
N THR A 17 6.73 -1.05 8.89
CA THR A 17 5.69 -0.64 7.94
C THR A 17 4.57 0.11 8.66
N ILE A 18 4.13 -0.36 9.83
CA ILE A 18 3.12 0.32 10.64
C ILE A 18 3.62 1.73 11.01
N LEU A 19 4.84 1.83 11.56
CA LEU A 19 5.43 3.11 11.97
C LEU A 19 5.66 4.05 10.78
N ALA A 20 6.08 3.54 9.63
CA ALA A 20 6.22 4.32 8.41
C ALA A 20 4.90 4.98 7.99
N VAL A 21 3.77 4.30 8.14
CA VAL A 21 2.46 4.89 7.88
C VAL A 21 2.07 5.88 8.98
N VAL A 22 2.19 5.49 10.24
CA VAL A 22 1.66 6.27 11.37
C VAL A 22 2.54 7.46 11.71
N ASP A 23 3.85 7.27 11.83
CA ASP A 23 4.79 8.32 12.25
C ASP A 23 5.30 9.16 11.10
N ASP A 24 5.63 8.53 9.96
CA ASP A 24 6.24 9.26 8.86
C ASP A 24 5.21 9.82 7.88
N ALA A 25 4.22 9.02 7.48
CA ALA A 25 3.26 9.45 6.48
C ALA A 25 2.10 10.27 7.07
N LEU A 26 1.39 9.77 8.08
CA LEU A 26 0.23 10.47 8.67
C LEU A 26 0.63 11.77 9.39
N SER A 27 1.78 11.82 10.06
CA SER A 27 2.25 13.03 10.75
C SER A 27 2.41 14.22 9.81
N ARG A 28 2.68 13.98 8.52
CA ARG A 28 2.79 15.02 7.49
C ARG A 28 1.45 15.66 7.15
N PHE A 29 0.34 14.99 7.46
CA PHE A 29 -1.01 15.52 7.22
C PHE A 29 -1.57 16.18 8.48
N SER A 30 -1.53 15.50 9.62
CA SER A 30 -2.07 16.02 10.88
C SER A 30 -1.63 15.19 12.07
N GLU A 31 -1.23 15.84 13.17
CA GLU A 31 -0.98 15.18 14.46
C GLU A 31 -2.26 14.55 15.04
N SER A 32 -3.43 15.07 14.69
CA SER A 32 -4.71 14.46 15.07
C SER A 32 -4.88 13.08 14.45
N TYR A 33 -4.56 12.92 13.17
CA TYR A 33 -4.64 11.62 12.49
C TYR A 33 -3.65 10.62 13.07
N ARG A 34 -2.43 11.08 13.37
CA ARG A 34 -1.44 10.26 14.05
C ARG A 34 -1.94 9.76 15.40
N LYS A 35 -2.54 10.65 16.21
CA LYS A 35 -3.12 10.26 17.50
C LYS A 35 -4.24 9.24 17.33
N THR A 36 -5.18 9.46 16.40
CA THR A 36 -6.25 8.50 16.09
C THR A 36 -5.69 7.15 15.71
N ALA A 37 -4.60 7.10 14.92
CA ALA A 37 -3.95 5.86 14.54
C ALA A 37 -3.36 5.11 15.74
N TYR A 38 -2.70 5.78 16.67
CA TYR A 38 -2.18 5.16 17.89
C TYR A 38 -3.30 4.66 18.81
N ASP A 39 -4.37 5.44 18.99
CA ASP A 39 -5.53 5.03 19.75
C ASP A 39 -6.18 3.76 19.13
N ALA A 40 -6.25 3.69 17.81
CA ALA A 40 -6.77 2.53 17.08
C ALA A 40 -5.82 1.32 17.15
N LEU A 41 -4.49 1.52 17.07
CA LEU A 41 -3.49 0.45 17.27
C LEU A 41 -3.65 -0.19 18.65
N ALA A 42 -3.69 0.63 19.70
CA ALA A 42 -3.88 0.15 21.08
C ALA A 42 -5.22 -0.61 21.24
N ALA A 43 -6.31 -0.12 20.65
CA ALA A 43 -7.60 -0.78 20.67
C ALA A 43 -7.60 -2.16 19.96
N ASN A 44 -6.65 -2.38 19.03
CA ASN A 44 -6.45 -3.63 18.31
C ASN A 44 -5.27 -4.48 18.85
N GLY A 45 -4.77 -4.16 20.05
CA GLY A 45 -3.74 -4.95 20.74
C GLY A 45 -2.30 -4.63 20.33
N ILE A 46 -2.06 -3.51 19.68
CA ILE A 46 -0.72 -3.01 19.32
C ILE A 46 -0.47 -1.73 20.14
N ASP A 47 -0.10 -1.87 21.42
CA ASP A 47 0.01 -0.75 22.34
C ASP A 47 1.27 0.14 22.11
N ASP A 48 2.39 -0.46 21.71
CA ASP A 48 3.66 0.24 21.49
C ASP A 48 4.41 -0.43 20.33
N PRO A 49 4.08 -0.07 19.07
CA PRO A 49 4.69 -0.72 17.93
C PRO A 49 6.19 -0.49 17.86
N SER A 50 6.95 -1.59 17.75
CA SER A 50 8.41 -1.58 17.58
C SER A 50 8.78 -1.86 16.12
N PRO A 51 9.78 -1.17 15.55
CA PRO A 51 10.19 -1.38 14.16
C PRO A 51 10.76 -2.77 13.89
N ASP A 52 11.18 -3.50 14.93
CA ASP A 52 11.82 -4.81 14.80
C ASP A 52 10.88 -5.99 15.13
N GLN A 53 9.60 -5.71 15.38
CA GLN A 53 8.61 -6.72 15.71
C GLN A 53 7.63 -6.95 14.55
N TRP A 54 6.95 -8.10 14.62
CA TRP A 54 5.89 -8.49 13.70
C TRP A 54 4.56 -8.48 14.44
N TYR A 55 3.51 -8.04 13.77
CA TYR A 55 2.18 -7.87 14.33
C TYR A 55 1.14 -8.54 13.46
N PRO A 56 0.05 -9.10 14.03
CA PRO A 56 -1.03 -9.67 13.24
C PRO A 56 -1.53 -8.66 12.19
N GLN A 57 -1.55 -9.07 10.93
CA GLN A 57 -1.97 -8.17 9.85
C GLN A 57 -3.41 -7.70 10.06
N GLN A 58 -4.30 -8.57 10.59
CA GLN A 58 -5.69 -8.19 10.83
C GLN A 58 -5.81 -7.05 11.85
N ALA A 59 -4.99 -7.03 12.91
CA ALA A 59 -4.98 -5.93 13.88
C ALA A 59 -4.56 -4.61 13.22
N TRP A 60 -3.59 -4.65 12.32
CA TRP A 60 -3.18 -3.50 11.52
C TRP A 60 -4.28 -3.06 10.54
N LEU A 61 -4.93 -3.99 9.85
CA LEU A 61 -6.00 -3.68 8.91
C LEU A 61 -7.22 -3.05 9.59
N ASN A 62 -7.61 -3.53 10.78
CA ASN A 62 -8.66 -2.91 11.59
C ASN A 62 -8.29 -1.46 11.95
N THR A 63 -7.01 -1.23 12.31
CA THR A 63 -6.49 0.12 12.57
C THR A 63 -6.55 0.97 11.31
N PHE A 64 -6.15 0.42 10.18
CA PHE A 64 -6.16 1.12 8.89
C PHE A 64 -7.58 1.50 8.46
N GLU A 65 -8.57 0.64 8.72
CA GLU A 65 -9.99 0.93 8.45
C GLU A 65 -10.50 2.10 9.30
N VAL A 66 -10.14 2.16 10.59
CA VAL A 66 -10.47 3.31 11.46
C VAL A 66 -9.85 4.61 10.92
N ILE A 67 -8.57 4.56 10.55
CA ILE A 67 -7.89 5.71 9.93
C ILE A 67 -8.60 6.12 8.62
N ALA A 68 -8.95 5.15 7.79
CA ALA A 68 -9.60 5.39 6.51
C ALA A 68 -11.00 6.01 6.65
N ALA A 69 -11.73 5.66 7.71
CA ALA A 69 -13.04 6.25 8.00
C ALA A 69 -12.96 7.74 8.37
N GLU A 70 -11.83 8.17 8.96
CA GLU A 70 -11.57 9.57 9.32
C GLU A 70 -10.99 10.39 8.17
N LEU A 71 -10.47 9.72 7.12
CA LEU A 71 -9.78 10.34 6.01
C LEU A 71 -10.67 10.39 4.76
N GLU A 72 -10.59 11.47 4.02
CA GLU A 72 -11.16 11.49 2.66
C GLU A 72 -10.35 10.59 1.71
N PRO A 73 -10.97 9.97 0.68
CA PRO A 73 -10.31 9.04 -0.24
C PRO A 73 -9.03 9.58 -0.88
N HIS A 74 -8.95 10.88 -1.12
CA HIS A 74 -7.76 11.52 -1.69
C HIS A 74 -6.58 11.56 -0.71
N ILE A 75 -6.83 11.54 0.60
CA ILE A 75 -5.77 11.46 1.61
C ILE A 75 -5.18 10.04 1.65
N LEU A 76 -6.03 9.00 1.54
CA LEU A 76 -5.55 7.61 1.43
C LEU A 76 -4.65 7.40 0.21
N ASP A 77 -5.02 8.00 -0.91
CA ASP A 77 -4.21 8.00 -2.12
C ASP A 77 -2.83 8.65 -1.87
N ARG A 78 -2.82 9.84 -1.25
CA ARG A 78 -1.57 10.52 -0.87
C ARG A 78 -0.77 9.79 0.19
N LEU A 79 -1.42 9.04 1.07
CA LEU A 79 -0.76 8.18 2.05
C LEU A 79 0.00 7.06 1.34
N GLY A 80 -0.64 6.40 0.37
CA GLY A 80 0.02 5.43 -0.50
C GLY A 80 1.24 6.01 -1.24
N GLU A 81 1.18 7.26 -1.68
CA GLU A 81 2.31 7.94 -2.34
C GLU A 81 3.56 8.09 -1.45
N GLN A 82 3.41 8.06 -0.13
CA GLN A 82 4.55 8.19 0.79
C GLN A 82 5.30 6.86 1.00
N ILE A 83 4.65 5.72 0.76
CA ILE A 83 5.19 4.40 1.10
C ILE A 83 6.57 4.12 0.50
N PRO A 84 6.86 4.41 -0.77
CA PRO A 84 8.18 4.17 -1.34
C PRO A 84 9.31 4.99 -0.70
N ASP A 85 8.99 6.07 0.02
CA ASP A 85 9.96 6.92 0.71
C ASP A 85 10.27 6.48 2.13
N VAL A 86 9.36 5.74 2.76
CA VAL A 86 9.43 5.40 4.20
C VAL A 86 9.57 3.90 4.46
N ALA A 87 9.05 3.04 3.58
CA ALA A 87 9.18 1.59 3.70
C ALA A 87 10.55 1.09 3.18
N GLU A 88 10.94 -0.11 3.61
CA GLU A 88 12.11 -0.79 3.06
C GLU A 88 11.86 -1.15 1.58
N TRP A 89 12.69 -0.60 0.70
CA TRP A 89 12.50 -0.72 -0.74
C TRP A 89 13.73 -1.31 -1.43
N PRO A 90 13.55 -2.15 -2.48
CA PRO A 90 14.65 -2.63 -3.31
C PRO A 90 15.46 -1.49 -3.94
N THR A 91 16.77 -1.67 -4.04
CA THR A 91 17.70 -0.69 -4.61
C THR A 91 18.17 -1.08 -6.00
N GLY A 92 18.79 -0.15 -6.73
CA GLY A 92 19.36 -0.42 -8.07
C GLY A 92 18.35 -0.43 -9.20
N LEU A 93 17.14 0.06 -8.97
CA LEU A 93 16.09 0.15 -9.99
C LEU A 93 16.33 1.36 -10.90
N SER A 94 16.09 1.21 -12.21
CA SER A 94 16.43 2.23 -13.21
C SER A 94 15.33 2.51 -14.24
N SER A 95 14.19 1.83 -14.17
CA SER A 95 13.07 2.01 -15.11
C SER A 95 11.73 1.92 -14.38
N VAL A 96 10.68 2.48 -15.00
CA VAL A 96 9.31 2.37 -14.47
C VAL A 96 8.90 0.90 -14.31
N GLU A 97 9.20 0.07 -15.30
CA GLU A 97 8.88 -1.36 -15.23
C GLU A 97 9.57 -2.07 -14.05
N SER A 98 10.87 -1.82 -13.85
CA SER A 98 11.60 -2.40 -12.71
C SER A 98 11.06 -1.87 -11.39
N GLY A 99 10.69 -0.59 -11.33
CA GLY A 99 10.04 0.03 -10.19
C GLY A 99 8.70 -0.63 -9.86
N LEU A 100 7.82 -0.77 -10.85
CA LEU A 100 6.50 -1.39 -10.64
C LEU A 100 6.59 -2.86 -10.24
N ARG A 101 7.54 -3.63 -10.78
CA ARG A 101 7.80 -5.01 -10.34
C ARG A 101 8.31 -5.08 -8.90
N SER A 102 9.06 -4.07 -8.46
CA SER A 102 9.62 -4.02 -7.10
C SER A 102 8.58 -3.80 -6.00
N ILE A 103 7.35 -3.40 -6.36
CA ILE A 103 6.25 -3.25 -5.39
C ILE A 103 5.99 -4.59 -4.69
N ASP A 104 5.90 -5.67 -5.46
CA ASP A 104 5.71 -7.01 -4.88
C ASP A 104 6.88 -7.41 -3.99
N GLU A 105 8.11 -7.20 -4.42
CA GLU A 105 9.29 -7.52 -3.61
C GLU A 105 9.30 -6.75 -2.29
N ALA A 106 8.95 -5.47 -2.30
CA ALA A 106 8.82 -4.67 -1.08
C ALA A 106 7.66 -5.17 -0.21
N TYR A 107 6.53 -5.53 -0.82
CA TYR A 107 5.37 -6.07 -0.11
C TYR A 107 5.71 -7.38 0.60
N GLN A 108 6.33 -8.34 -0.11
CA GLN A 108 6.74 -9.64 0.44
C GLN A 108 7.77 -9.52 1.58
N ARG A 109 8.63 -8.50 1.55
CA ARG A 109 9.60 -8.25 2.64
C ARG A 109 8.96 -7.73 3.93
N ASN A 110 7.84 -7.04 3.80
CA ASN A 110 7.17 -6.38 4.92
C ASN A 110 5.98 -7.18 5.48
N HIS A 111 5.69 -8.35 4.91
CA HIS A 111 4.65 -9.27 5.36
C HIS A 111 5.20 -10.69 5.42
N ARG A 112 4.61 -11.54 6.27
CA ARG A 112 4.95 -12.96 6.37
C ARG A 112 3.79 -13.78 6.94
N GLY A 113 3.93 -15.11 6.86
CA GLY A 113 2.90 -16.06 7.32
C GLY A 113 1.76 -16.18 6.31
N GLY A 114 1.23 -17.36 6.11
CA GLY A 114 0.05 -17.62 5.29
C GLY A 114 0.08 -17.06 3.86
N ASP A 115 -1.09 -16.84 3.31
CA ASP A 115 -1.31 -16.12 2.05
C ASP A 115 -1.36 -14.62 2.32
N ILE A 116 -0.37 -13.89 1.88
CA ILE A 116 -0.27 -12.43 2.03
C ILE A 116 -0.79 -11.68 0.81
N GLY A 117 -1.10 -12.37 -0.29
CA GLY A 117 -1.41 -11.76 -1.57
C GLY A 117 -0.18 -11.26 -2.34
N ALA A 118 -0.38 -10.46 -3.37
CA ALA A 118 0.70 -10.04 -4.27
C ALA A 118 0.35 -8.79 -5.09
N TYR A 119 1.41 -8.15 -5.60
CA TYR A 119 1.33 -7.20 -6.71
C TYR A 119 1.96 -7.83 -7.96
N ARG A 120 1.24 -7.83 -9.08
CA ARG A 120 1.77 -8.34 -10.36
C ARG A 120 1.78 -7.24 -11.39
N PHE A 121 2.93 -6.99 -12.00
CA PHE A 121 3.07 -6.05 -13.11
C PHE A 121 3.25 -6.79 -14.43
N GLU A 122 2.50 -6.36 -15.44
CA GLU A 122 2.60 -6.82 -16.82
C GLU A 122 2.72 -5.62 -17.78
N ALA A 123 3.73 -5.62 -18.63
CA ALA A 123 3.85 -4.63 -19.69
C ALA A 123 2.87 -4.97 -20.81
N VAL A 124 2.02 -4.01 -21.20
CA VAL A 124 0.99 -4.21 -22.23
C VAL A 124 1.24 -3.37 -23.49
N GLY A 125 2.24 -2.49 -23.46
CA GLY A 125 2.65 -1.66 -24.59
C GLY A 125 3.87 -0.83 -24.28
N ASP A 126 4.30 -0.02 -25.25
CA ASP A 126 5.35 0.97 -25.03
C ASP A 126 4.89 1.98 -23.98
N ARG A 127 5.62 2.07 -22.86
CA ARG A 127 5.31 2.98 -21.75
C ARG A 127 3.89 2.81 -21.18
N THR A 128 3.37 1.60 -21.22
CA THR A 128 2.07 1.23 -20.66
C THR A 128 2.14 -0.16 -20.06
N GLY A 129 1.58 -0.32 -18.87
CA GLY A 129 1.48 -1.61 -18.19
C GLY A 129 0.25 -1.70 -17.31
N GLU A 130 0.00 -2.90 -16.81
CA GLU A 130 -1.05 -3.17 -15.83
C GLU A 130 -0.42 -3.67 -14.52
N VAL A 131 -0.95 -3.17 -13.40
CA VAL A 131 -0.64 -3.68 -12.07
C VAL A 131 -1.91 -4.32 -11.51
N THR A 132 -1.83 -5.60 -11.20
CA THR A 132 -2.87 -6.31 -10.47
C THR A 132 -2.49 -6.34 -8.99
N ALA A 133 -3.35 -5.79 -8.13
CA ALA A 133 -3.18 -5.76 -6.69
C ALA A 133 -4.16 -6.75 -6.02
N GLU A 134 -3.64 -7.87 -5.55
CA GLU A 134 -4.32 -8.84 -4.68
C GLU A 134 -3.84 -8.59 -3.25
N THR A 135 -4.33 -7.55 -2.60
CA THR A 135 -3.90 -7.13 -1.26
C THR A 135 -5.10 -6.73 -0.42
N PRO A 136 -5.05 -6.82 0.91
CA PRO A 136 -6.15 -6.40 1.77
C PRO A 136 -6.24 -4.86 1.94
N TYR A 137 -5.32 -4.10 1.36
CA TYR A 137 -5.28 -2.64 1.49
C TYR A 137 -6.33 -1.95 0.60
N PRO A 138 -6.79 -0.72 0.96
CA PRO A 138 -7.82 -0.03 0.20
C PRO A 138 -7.33 0.47 -1.17
N CYS A 139 -8.19 0.39 -2.18
CA CYS A 139 -7.85 0.74 -3.56
C CYS A 139 -7.23 2.14 -3.75
N PRO A 140 -7.66 3.21 -3.05
CA PRO A 140 -6.99 4.51 -3.16
C PRO A 140 -5.54 4.48 -2.68
N PHE A 141 -5.23 3.71 -1.64
CA PHE A 141 -3.87 3.56 -1.13
C PHE A 141 -2.99 2.82 -2.14
N ASP A 142 -3.44 1.68 -2.67
CA ASP A 142 -2.72 0.94 -3.71
C ASP A 142 -2.46 1.81 -4.94
N ARG A 143 -3.45 2.59 -5.39
CA ARG A 143 -3.30 3.51 -6.52
C ARG A 143 -2.23 4.57 -6.27
N GLY A 144 -2.21 5.16 -5.07
CA GLY A 144 -1.20 6.14 -4.67
C GLY A 144 0.21 5.55 -4.67
N LEU A 145 0.37 4.37 -4.09
CA LEU A 145 1.62 3.62 -4.08
C LEU A 145 2.15 3.36 -5.50
N ILE A 146 1.30 2.81 -6.38
CA ILE A 146 1.65 2.51 -7.78
C ILE A 146 2.07 3.79 -8.50
N ARG A 147 1.35 4.89 -8.31
CA ARG A 147 1.65 6.18 -8.93
C ARG A 147 2.99 6.75 -8.47
N ALA A 148 3.28 6.70 -7.18
CA ALA A 148 4.53 7.19 -6.63
C ALA A 148 5.74 6.41 -7.17
N VAL A 149 5.63 5.08 -7.22
CA VAL A 149 6.68 4.22 -7.79
C VAL A 149 6.88 4.52 -9.27
N ALA A 150 5.82 4.60 -10.06
CA ALA A 150 5.94 4.94 -11.47
C ALA A 150 6.61 6.30 -11.68
N ARG A 151 6.20 7.34 -10.92
CA ARG A 151 6.78 8.69 -11.00
C ARG A 151 8.25 8.74 -10.62
N ARG A 152 8.69 7.94 -9.65
CA ARG A 152 10.09 7.90 -9.19
C ARG A 152 11.06 7.51 -10.30
N TYR A 153 10.63 6.65 -11.23
CA TYR A 153 11.47 6.09 -12.29
C TYR A 153 11.08 6.56 -13.68
N ALA A 154 10.05 7.39 -13.81
CA ALA A 154 9.66 7.98 -15.09
C ALA A 154 10.67 9.02 -15.56
N PRO A 155 10.88 9.19 -16.89
CA PRO A 155 11.66 10.29 -17.41
C PRO A 155 11.13 11.66 -16.92
N VAL A 156 12.03 12.61 -16.68
CA VAL A 156 11.71 13.92 -16.04
C VAL A 156 10.57 14.69 -16.72
N GLU A 157 10.41 14.53 -18.04
CA GLU A 157 9.38 15.22 -18.83
C GLU A 157 8.12 14.35 -19.07
N SER A 158 8.02 13.20 -18.43
CA SER A 158 6.87 12.29 -18.59
C SER A 158 5.75 12.62 -17.61
N PHE A 159 4.53 12.46 -18.10
CA PHE A 159 3.35 12.43 -17.25
C PHE A 159 3.01 10.98 -16.91
N VAL A 160 2.81 10.71 -15.63
CA VAL A 160 2.37 9.39 -15.16
C VAL A 160 0.89 9.44 -14.83
N PHE A 161 0.14 8.54 -15.46
CA PHE A 161 -1.28 8.33 -15.17
C PHE A 161 -1.48 6.93 -14.61
N VAL A 162 -2.30 6.81 -13.58
CA VAL A 162 -2.72 5.55 -12.99
C VAL A 162 -4.23 5.57 -12.87
N GLU A 163 -4.89 4.68 -13.60
CA GLU A 163 -6.34 4.56 -13.66
C GLU A 163 -6.76 3.17 -13.18
N GLU A 164 -7.67 3.12 -12.22
CA GLU A 164 -8.30 1.89 -11.78
C GLU A 164 -9.28 1.41 -12.86
N ARG A 165 -9.18 0.15 -13.27
CA ARG A 165 -10.13 -0.45 -14.18
C ARG A 165 -11.42 -0.77 -13.43
N GLY A 166 -12.49 -0.03 -13.74
CA GLY A 166 -13.77 -0.10 -13.05
C GLY A 166 -14.55 -1.40 -13.22
N ASP A 167 -14.06 -2.33 -14.03
CA ASP A 167 -14.66 -3.64 -14.26
C ASP A 167 -14.08 -4.73 -13.35
N ARG A 168 -13.04 -4.42 -12.56
CA ARG A 168 -12.39 -5.36 -11.63
C ARG A 168 -11.90 -4.63 -10.39
N CYS A 169 -12.64 -4.74 -9.30
CA CYS A 169 -12.28 -4.12 -8.03
C CYS A 169 -12.76 -4.95 -6.84
N ARG A 170 -11.90 -5.09 -5.84
CA ARG A 170 -12.23 -5.81 -4.60
C ARG A 170 -13.39 -5.18 -3.83
N ARG A 171 -13.60 -3.88 -3.94
CA ARG A 171 -14.79 -3.20 -3.38
C ARG A 171 -16.09 -3.75 -3.93
N ASP A 172 -16.06 -4.22 -5.18
CA ASP A 172 -17.23 -4.71 -5.91
C ASP A 172 -17.35 -6.24 -5.87
N GLY A 173 -16.45 -6.90 -5.09
CA GLY A 173 -16.49 -8.34 -4.84
C GLY A 173 -15.51 -9.18 -5.67
N ASP A 174 -14.65 -8.55 -6.47
CA ASP A 174 -13.57 -9.26 -7.17
C ASP A 174 -12.42 -9.63 -6.22
N ASP A 175 -11.52 -10.48 -6.68
CA ASP A 175 -10.36 -10.93 -5.92
C ASP A 175 -9.19 -9.93 -5.99
N ALA A 176 -9.17 -9.05 -6.98
CA ALA A 176 -8.10 -8.08 -7.21
C ALA A 176 -8.62 -6.75 -7.75
N CYS A 177 -7.82 -5.69 -7.53
CA CYS A 177 -7.95 -4.45 -8.29
C CYS A 177 -6.92 -4.42 -9.42
N VAL A 178 -7.28 -3.87 -10.56
CA VAL A 178 -6.38 -3.73 -11.72
C VAL A 178 -6.21 -2.25 -12.05
N TYR A 179 -4.96 -1.84 -12.18
CA TYR A 179 -4.58 -0.45 -12.50
C TYR A 179 -3.82 -0.41 -13.81
N THR A 180 -4.28 0.39 -14.75
CA THR A 180 -3.51 0.75 -15.94
C THR A 180 -2.56 1.89 -15.61
N VAL A 181 -1.28 1.73 -15.94
CA VAL A 181 -0.22 2.71 -15.71
C VAL A 181 0.38 3.12 -17.05
N SER A 182 0.45 4.43 -17.31
CA SER A 182 1.15 4.96 -18.49
C SER A 182 2.13 6.06 -18.08
N TRP A 183 3.30 6.14 -18.78
CA TRP A 183 4.42 7.05 -18.45
C TRP A 183 5.20 7.57 -19.64
#